data_19bf1bbd8b1321579f8017dc1c3ae0f5
#
_entry.id   19bf1bbd8b1321579f8017dc1c3ae0f5
#
_cell.length_a   1.000
_cell.length_b   1.000
_cell.length_c   1.000
_cell.angle_alpha   90.00
_cell.angle_beta   90.00
_cell.angle_gamma   90.00
#
_symmetry.space_group_name_H-M   'P 1'
#
loop_
_entity.id
_entity.type
_entity.pdbx_description
1 polymer ?
#
loop_
_entity_poly.entity_id
_entity_poly.type
_entity_poly.pdbx_seq_one_letter_code
_entity_poly.pdbx_strand_id
1 'polypeptide(L)'
;SGYLRRNLTPSSWPTPIQLVEVHFPAGARVAYESSDTRPALEQQVWVLQGQIELTLGDQRFVLKTGDCLAIRRDQPLIFSNSSTQAARYLVAICDQTVMSLLQ
;
A
#
# COMPACT_ATOMS: atom_id res chain seq x y z
N SER A 1 18.29 -4.63 2.49
CA SER A 1 18.17 -5.52 1.35
C SER A 1 16.95 -6.41 1.51
N GLY A 2 16.44 -6.92 0.42
CA GLY A 2 15.25 -7.74 0.43
C GLY A 2 13.94 -6.98 0.22
N TYR A 3 13.97 -5.65 0.25
CA TYR A 3 12.78 -4.87 -0.09
C TYR A 3 12.59 -4.93 -1.61
N LEU A 4 11.47 -5.52 -2.03
CA LEU A 4 11.13 -5.62 -3.45
C LEU A 4 9.70 -5.16 -3.65
N ARG A 5 9.52 -4.31 -4.65
CA ARG A 5 8.20 -3.84 -5.05
C ARG A 5 8.01 -4.18 -6.53
N ARG A 6 6.97 -4.95 -6.84
CA ARG A 6 6.71 -5.42 -8.19
C ARG A 6 5.31 -5.00 -8.63
N ASN A 7 5.25 -4.27 -9.74
CA ASN A 7 3.98 -3.94 -10.37
C ASN A 7 3.43 -5.16 -11.07
N LEU A 8 2.20 -5.54 -10.76
CA LEU A 8 1.55 -6.71 -11.33
C LEU A 8 0.62 -6.33 -12.49
N THR A 9 0.04 -5.14 -12.45
CA THR A 9 -0.85 -4.68 -13.51
C THR A 9 -0.08 -4.54 -14.81
N PRO A 10 -0.54 -5.16 -15.92
CA PRO A 10 0.13 -5.02 -17.21
C PRO A 10 0.23 -3.55 -17.61
N SER A 11 1.43 -3.13 -18.02
CA SER A 11 1.70 -1.71 -18.33
C SER A 11 0.91 -1.21 -19.53
N SER A 12 0.52 -2.11 -20.42
CA SER A 12 -0.22 -1.76 -21.64
C SER A 12 -1.74 -1.68 -21.43
N TRP A 13 -2.22 -2.03 -20.25
CA TRP A 13 -3.66 -2.06 -20.01
C TRP A 13 -4.13 -0.74 -19.40
N PRO A 14 -5.05 -0.02 -20.05
CA PRO A 14 -5.56 1.24 -19.51
C PRO A 14 -6.53 0.96 -18.37
N THR A 15 -6.12 1.28 -17.15
CA THR A 15 -6.92 1.03 -15.96
C THR A 15 -6.55 2.02 -14.86
N PRO A 16 -7.53 2.48 -14.05
CA PRO A 16 -7.22 3.30 -12.89
C PRO A 16 -6.66 2.49 -11.73
N ILE A 17 -6.66 1.14 -11.83
CA ILE A 17 -6.25 0.27 -10.75
C ILE A 17 -4.84 -0.25 -11.01
N GLN A 18 -3.97 -0.14 -10.00
CA GLN A 18 -2.63 -0.70 -10.02
C GLN A 18 -2.51 -1.72 -8.92
N LEU A 19 -2.04 -2.92 -9.27
CA LEU A 19 -1.73 -3.96 -8.30
C LEU A 19 -0.23 -4.03 -8.10
N VAL A 20 0.19 -4.05 -6.85
CA VAL A 20 1.60 -4.08 -6.49
C VAL A 20 1.82 -5.16 -5.44
N GLU A 21 2.82 -5.99 -5.65
CA GLU A 21 3.27 -6.95 -4.64
C GLU A 21 4.52 -6.40 -3.97
N VAL A 22 4.56 -6.50 -2.63
CA VAL A 22 5.69 -6.02 -1.85
C VAL A 22 6.26 -7.13 -0.99
N HIS A 23 7.57 -7.33 -1.06
CA HIS A 23 8.33 -8.13 -0.13
C HIS A 23 9.01 -7.18 0.85
N PHE A 24 8.68 -7.27 2.11
CA PHE A 24 8.99 -6.26 3.12
C PHE A 24 9.82 -6.91 4.23
N PRO A 25 11.13 -6.66 4.27
CA PRO A 25 12.00 -7.33 5.23
C PRO A 25 11.68 -6.97 6.68
N ALA A 26 12.13 -7.81 7.60
CA ALA A 26 12.11 -7.47 9.02
C ALA A 26 12.85 -6.14 9.23
N GLY A 27 12.27 -5.25 10.02
CA GLY A 27 12.85 -3.94 10.32
C GLY A 27 12.67 -2.88 9.24
N ALA A 28 12.05 -3.23 8.11
CA ALA A 28 11.84 -2.26 7.02
C ALA A 28 10.83 -1.19 7.41
N ARG A 29 11.02 0.01 6.85
CA ARG A 29 10.11 1.14 7.07
C ARG A 29 10.10 2.00 5.82
N VAL A 30 8.90 2.33 5.33
CA VAL A 30 8.70 3.21 4.17
C VAL A 30 7.64 4.23 4.52
N ALA A 31 7.92 5.50 4.26
CA ALA A 31 7.01 6.60 4.56
C ALA A 31 6.62 7.33 3.29
N TYR A 32 5.35 7.67 3.21
CA TYR A 32 4.78 8.47 2.12
C TYR A 32 4.11 9.70 2.73
N GLU A 33 4.34 10.85 2.12
CA GLU A 33 3.68 12.08 2.56
C GLU A 33 2.32 12.23 1.89
N SER A 34 1.43 13.00 2.51
CA SER A 34 0.14 13.29 1.92
C SER A 34 0.32 14.21 0.70
N SER A 35 -0.63 14.10 -0.24
CA SER A 35 -0.68 14.98 -1.41
C SER A 35 -1.85 15.93 -1.23
N ASP A 36 -1.58 17.24 -1.33
CA ASP A 36 -2.60 18.27 -1.14
C ASP A 36 -3.25 18.71 -2.45
N THR A 37 -2.74 18.26 -3.59
CA THR A 37 -3.07 18.85 -4.88
C THR A 37 -4.02 18.03 -5.74
N ARG A 38 -4.46 16.86 -5.26
CA ARG A 38 -5.34 15.99 -6.03
C ARG A 38 -6.19 15.13 -5.10
N PRO A 39 -7.26 14.50 -5.62
CA PRO A 39 -8.05 13.56 -4.83
C PRO A 39 -7.15 12.50 -4.22
N ALA A 40 -7.47 12.09 -3.00
CA ALA A 40 -6.70 11.08 -2.29
C ALA A 40 -6.70 9.76 -3.07
N LEU A 41 -5.56 9.09 -3.08
CA LEU A 41 -5.47 7.75 -3.62
C LEU A 41 -6.18 6.79 -2.66
N GLU A 42 -7.02 5.93 -3.23
CA GLU A 42 -7.62 4.85 -2.46
C GLU A 42 -6.74 3.62 -2.57
N GLN A 43 -6.45 2.99 -1.45
CA GLN A 43 -5.60 1.81 -1.41
C GLN A 43 -6.24 0.73 -0.56
N GLN A 44 -6.02 -0.51 -0.97
CA GLN A 44 -6.32 -1.68 -0.15
C GLN A 44 -5.04 -2.47 0.02
N VAL A 45 -4.73 -2.83 1.26
CA VAL A 45 -3.51 -3.55 1.61
C VAL A 45 -3.91 -4.91 2.17
N TRP A 46 -3.49 -5.98 1.50
CA TRP A 46 -3.81 -7.34 1.87
C TRP A 46 -2.55 -8.11 2.21
N VAL A 47 -2.42 -8.52 3.48
CA VAL A 47 -1.24 -9.23 3.95
C VAL A 47 -1.34 -10.70 3.56
N LEU A 48 -0.38 -11.16 2.78
CA LEU A 48 -0.29 -12.55 2.31
C LEU A 48 0.52 -13.40 3.27
N GLN A 49 1.54 -12.81 3.90
CA GLN A 49 2.44 -13.55 4.79
C GLN A 49 3.08 -12.58 5.77
N GLY A 50 3.12 -12.97 7.02
CA GLY A 50 3.78 -12.17 8.06
C GLY A 50 2.87 -11.12 8.66
N GLN A 51 3.47 -10.05 9.13
CA GLN A 51 2.78 -8.98 9.85
C GLN A 51 3.40 -7.64 9.47
N ILE A 52 2.56 -6.64 9.27
CA ILE A 52 3.01 -5.27 9.04
C ILE A 52 2.20 -4.30 9.87
N GLU A 53 2.75 -3.13 10.10
CA GLU A 53 2.04 -2.03 10.73
C GLU A 53 1.89 -0.89 9.74
N LEU A 54 0.70 -0.30 9.71
CA LEU A 54 0.43 0.91 8.95
C LEU A 54 0.07 2.01 9.93
N THR A 55 0.67 3.19 9.73
CA THR A 55 0.30 4.39 10.47
C THR A 55 -0.20 5.41 9.47
N LEU A 56 -1.47 5.78 9.59
CA LEU A 56 -2.10 6.80 8.74
C LEU A 56 -2.45 7.98 9.62
N GLY A 57 -1.71 9.08 9.46
CA GLY A 57 -1.81 10.19 10.39
C GLY A 57 -1.53 9.72 11.81
N ASP A 58 -2.53 9.83 12.68
CA ASP A 58 -2.42 9.41 14.09
C ASP A 58 -2.89 7.98 14.33
N GLN A 59 -3.47 7.33 13.31
CA GLN A 59 -4.04 6.00 13.47
C GLN A 59 -3.03 4.93 13.13
N ARG A 60 -2.96 3.91 13.97
CA ARG A 60 -2.05 2.79 13.79
C ARG A 60 -2.85 1.50 13.63
N PHE A 61 -2.48 0.73 12.61
CA PHE A 61 -3.11 -0.55 12.30
C PHE A 61 -2.05 -1.62 12.29
N VAL A 62 -2.34 -2.76 12.92
CA VAL A 62 -1.49 -3.95 12.86
C VAL A 62 -2.22 -4.97 11.99
N LEU A 63 -1.60 -5.35 10.88
CA LEU A 63 -2.19 -6.29 9.93
C LEU A 63 -1.40 -7.59 9.96
N LYS A 64 -2.13 -8.70 10.10
CA LYS A 64 -1.57 -10.05 10.09
C LYS A 64 -2.00 -10.77 8.82
N THR A 65 -1.41 -11.93 8.58
CA THR A 65 -1.74 -12.76 7.42
C THR A 65 -3.25 -12.89 7.24
N GLY A 66 -3.73 -12.55 6.06
CA GLY A 66 -5.14 -12.61 5.70
C GLY A 66 -5.92 -11.33 5.93
N ASP A 67 -5.37 -10.36 6.69
CA ASP A 67 -6.05 -9.09 6.93
C ASP A 67 -5.98 -8.20 5.70
N CYS A 68 -7.04 -7.45 5.47
CA CYS A 68 -7.10 -6.46 4.39
C CYS A 68 -7.63 -5.14 4.95
N LEU A 69 -6.89 -4.06 4.71
CA LEU A 69 -7.25 -2.72 5.17
C LEU A 69 -7.44 -1.81 3.97
N ALA A 70 -8.58 -1.11 3.91
CA ALA A 70 -8.81 -0.08 2.90
C ALA A 70 -8.57 1.29 3.52
N ILE A 71 -7.80 2.12 2.83
CA ILE A 71 -7.47 3.47 3.29
C ILE A 71 -7.51 4.46 2.14
N ARG A 72 -7.64 5.74 2.49
CA ARG A 72 -7.39 6.87 1.59
C ARG A 72 -6.14 7.58 2.04
N ARG A 73 -5.27 7.91 1.08
CA ARG A 73 -4.01 8.58 1.39
C ARG A 73 -4.21 10.09 1.46
N ASP A 74 -5.01 10.51 2.42
CA ASP A 74 -5.23 11.92 2.72
C ASP A 74 -4.36 12.43 3.86
N GLN A 75 -3.52 11.57 4.42
CA GLN A 75 -2.60 11.87 5.52
C GLN A 75 -1.29 11.11 5.27
N PRO A 76 -0.22 11.49 5.98
CA PRO A 76 1.03 10.73 5.88
C PRO A 76 0.81 9.27 6.23
N LEU A 77 1.44 8.38 5.46
CA LEU A 77 1.28 6.94 5.61
C LEU A 77 2.64 6.30 5.80
N ILE A 78 2.76 5.47 6.83
CA ILE A 78 4.00 4.75 7.12
C ILE A 78 3.70 3.27 7.16
N PHE A 79 4.48 2.49 6.40
CA PHE A 79 4.51 1.04 6.50
C PHE A 79 5.74 0.66 7.30
N SER A 80 5.60 -0.25 8.26
CA SER A 80 6.74 -0.75 9.02
C SER A 80 6.57 -2.22 9.36
N ASN A 81 7.70 -2.91 9.49
CA ASN A 81 7.73 -4.30 9.91
C ASN A 81 8.64 -4.41 11.13
N SER A 82 8.05 -4.32 12.32
CA SER A 82 8.79 -4.41 13.57
C SER A 82 9.00 -5.86 14.03
N SER A 83 8.50 -6.83 13.27
CA SER A 83 8.68 -8.24 13.60
C SER A 83 10.07 -8.73 13.19
N THR A 84 10.38 -9.97 13.55
CA THR A 84 11.67 -10.60 13.22
C THR A 84 11.62 -11.36 11.90
N GLN A 85 10.48 -11.35 11.22
CA GLN A 85 10.30 -12.10 9.97
C GLN A 85 9.88 -11.17 8.85
N ALA A 86 10.27 -11.51 7.62
CA ALA A 86 9.83 -10.79 6.43
C ALA A 86 8.33 -10.94 6.24
N ALA A 87 7.72 -9.92 5.65
CA ALA A 87 6.31 -9.91 5.30
C ALA A 87 6.14 -9.79 3.79
N ARG A 88 4.97 -10.20 3.31
CA ARG A 88 4.60 -10.05 1.91
C ARG A 88 3.14 -9.61 1.85
N TYR A 89 2.87 -8.60 1.04
CA TYR A 89 1.50 -8.08 0.91
C TYR A 89 1.24 -7.56 -0.49
N LEU A 90 -0.04 -7.48 -0.83
CA LEU A 90 -0.52 -6.85 -2.06
C LEU A 90 -1.12 -5.50 -1.74
N VAL A 91 -0.89 -4.55 -2.64
CA VAL A 91 -1.54 -3.24 -2.58
C VAL A 91 -2.31 -3.03 -3.88
N ALA A 92 -3.60 -2.75 -3.74
CA ALA A 92 -4.42 -2.29 -4.85
C ALA A 92 -4.58 -0.78 -4.70
N ILE A 93 -4.12 -0.04 -5.69
CA ILE A 93 -4.16 1.42 -5.68
C ILE A 93 -5.12 1.89 -6.75
N CYS A 94 -6.09 2.72 -6.38
CA CYS A 94 -7.04 3.30 -7.31
C CYS A 94 -6.80 4.81 -7.39
N ASP A 95 -6.46 5.28 -8.58
CA ASP A 95 -6.31 6.70 -8.84
C ASP A 95 -7.65 7.26 -9.32
N GLN A 96 -8.35 7.95 -8.43
CA GLN A 96 -9.67 8.49 -8.73
C GLN A 96 -9.64 9.55 -9.83
N THR A 97 -8.52 10.23 -9.99
CA THR A 97 -8.36 11.21 -11.08
C THR A 97 -8.43 10.50 -12.43
N VAL A 98 -7.77 9.34 -12.55
CA VAL A 98 -7.81 8.55 -13.78
C VAL A 98 -9.23 8.03 -14.00
N MET A 99 -9.92 7.57 -12.96
CA MET A 99 -11.31 7.14 -13.08
C MET A 99 -12.21 8.24 -13.64
N SER A 100 -12.05 9.46 -13.14
CA SER A 100 -12.85 10.58 -13.64
C SER A 100 -12.62 10.84 -15.11
N LEU A 101 -11.39 10.66 -15.59
CA LEU A 101 -11.06 10.84 -17.00
C LEU A 101 -11.64 9.73 -17.90
N LEU A 102 -11.89 8.56 -17.35
CA LEU A 102 -12.43 7.42 -18.09
C LEU A 102 -13.96 7.43 -18.17
N GLN A 103 -14.61 8.27 -17.39
CA GLN A 103 -16.06 8.46 -17.45
C GLN A 103 -16.39 9.54 -18.45
#